data_bd60acc86a7d27dd46152954939a6869
#
_entry.id   bd60acc86a7d27dd46152954939a6869
#
_cell.length_a   1.000
_cell.length_b   1.000
_cell.length_c   1.000
_cell.angle_alpha   90.00
_cell.angle_beta   90.00
_cell.angle_gamma   90.00
#
_symmetry.space_group_name_H-M   'P 1'
#
loop_
_entity.id
_entity.type
_entity.pdbx_description
1 polymer ?
#
loop_
_entity_poly.entity_id
_entity_poly.type
_entity_poly.pdbx_seq_one_letter_code
_entity_poly.pdbx_strand_id
1 'polypeptide(L)'
;MPTGPREAQVPAGFSFELKGVTHNPSQVLTDAEIDAVVKPFIGRKLDMNGLKGLLGAINQLYYQKGYIVCEARLKPQRIRDGQLAVTLIEGKTGEVLVTNAKHTNPKMITDSFDLKSGEVASYRELSEDLVWFNLTNDVELRVDLRAGKAPETTDYEIFVNEPNNWTATVFADTYGSRSTGRPRIGASVTNRSVLGLRDSLMVFGMFSQGSKSGMVSYSIPFNHTGTKLTASYSQGAVEVINGPSKDMDVTGDSKSYSLRLDQPLIVESNKKITLYGNWTGLLSTTSMFDVEMNRTRTDTWSLGLENIFFGNASVVYLNTSVNRSRAEERTFDELWHTTYWTGNAFWRWRFLPTTTLSISSAWQAKLSGDDLVSSQQMYLGQGSGVRGYPNDVVAAQQGAYVNVEVSREILGPLTAIYGFVDAGKLGGKTAYSKLTLASAGIGVKWPLWKDASINVVSAFPLIRDLEAGVPINKVRFDVAVTAVW
;
A
#
# COMPACT_ATOMS: atom_id res chain seq x y z
N MET A 1 36.59 33.89 -5.32
CA MET A 1 35.47 34.23 -4.43
C MET A 1 34.65 35.30 -5.11
N PRO A 2 33.40 35.07 -5.52
CA PRO A 2 32.55 36.15 -6.01
C PRO A 2 32.06 36.93 -4.78
N THR A 3 32.33 38.24 -4.80
CA THR A 3 31.83 39.18 -3.81
C THR A 3 30.30 39.23 -3.93
N GLY A 4 29.60 38.81 -2.85
CA GLY A 4 28.14 38.91 -2.74
C GLY A 4 27.66 40.36 -2.98
N PRO A 5 26.39 40.57 -3.34
CA PRO A 5 25.86 41.89 -3.62
C PRO A 5 26.05 42.78 -2.39
N ARG A 6 26.70 43.96 -2.61
CA ARG A 6 26.84 44.99 -1.58
C ARG A 6 25.44 45.38 -1.09
N GLU A 7 25.13 45.14 0.17
CA GLU A 7 23.96 45.72 0.81
C GLU A 7 24.08 47.26 0.68
N ALA A 8 23.09 47.90 0.08
CA ALA A 8 23.02 49.33 -0.01
C ALA A 8 22.95 49.91 1.40
N GLN A 9 23.98 50.72 1.81
CA GLN A 9 23.96 51.42 3.10
C GLN A 9 22.82 52.45 3.07
N VAL A 10 21.79 52.18 3.85
CA VAL A 10 20.67 53.10 4.04
C VAL A 10 21.09 54.16 5.05
N PRO A 11 20.89 55.49 4.77
CA PRO A 11 21.23 56.52 5.72
C PRO A 11 20.50 56.36 7.05
N ALA A 12 21.17 56.58 8.18
CA ALA A 12 20.54 56.58 9.49
C ALA A 12 19.43 57.65 9.54
N GLY A 13 18.18 57.22 9.94
CA GLY A 13 17.01 58.09 10.00
C GLY A 13 16.14 58.12 8.72
N PHE A 14 16.37 57.22 7.74
CA PHE A 14 15.51 57.13 6.56
C PHE A 14 14.07 56.81 6.96
N SER A 15 13.13 57.66 6.55
CA SER A 15 11.69 57.39 6.68
C SER A 15 10.90 58.26 5.69
N PHE A 16 9.79 57.76 5.18
CA PHE A 16 8.88 58.47 4.27
C PHE A 16 7.44 58.04 4.52
N GLU A 17 6.49 58.88 4.12
CA GLU A 17 5.07 58.52 4.14
C GLU A 17 4.70 57.74 2.87
N LEU A 18 4.17 56.52 3.02
CA LEU A 18 3.76 55.71 1.88
C LEU A 18 2.38 56.15 1.39
N LYS A 19 2.29 56.57 0.13
CA LYS A 19 1.02 56.97 -0.53
C LYS A 19 0.54 55.94 -1.54
N GLY A 20 1.43 55.10 -2.07
CA GLY A 20 1.05 54.04 -3.01
C GLY A 20 2.20 53.08 -3.27
N VAL A 21 1.86 51.90 -3.76
CA VAL A 21 2.77 50.86 -4.21
C VAL A 21 2.47 50.55 -5.66
N THR A 22 3.50 50.47 -6.47
CA THR A 22 3.43 49.98 -7.85
C THR A 22 4.25 48.69 -7.96
N HIS A 23 3.84 47.76 -8.80
CA HIS A 23 4.54 46.51 -9.02
C HIS A 23 4.46 46.07 -10.49
N ASN A 24 5.35 45.16 -10.89
CA ASN A 24 5.23 44.48 -12.17
C ASN A 24 4.07 43.45 -12.10
N PRO A 25 3.50 43.05 -13.27
CA PRO A 25 2.47 42.04 -13.32
C PRO A 25 2.90 40.74 -12.64
N SER A 26 2.01 40.12 -11.86
CA SER A 26 2.19 38.82 -11.22
C SER A 26 1.39 37.76 -11.97
N GLN A 27 1.92 36.53 -12.08
CA GLN A 27 1.21 35.36 -12.57
C GLN A 27 0.45 34.65 -11.44
N VAL A 28 0.80 34.95 -10.19
CA VAL A 28 0.34 34.23 -8.98
C VAL A 28 -0.63 35.05 -8.14
N LEU A 29 -0.34 36.33 -7.96
CA LEU A 29 -1.09 37.25 -7.11
C LEU A 29 -1.92 38.22 -7.98
N THR A 30 -3.15 38.45 -7.60
CA THR A 30 -4.01 39.46 -8.19
C THR A 30 -3.70 40.82 -7.58
N ASP A 31 -3.89 41.93 -8.34
CA ASP A 31 -3.73 43.28 -7.84
C ASP A 31 -4.58 43.54 -6.59
N ALA A 32 -5.79 43.00 -6.53
CA ALA A 32 -6.67 43.14 -5.38
C ALA A 32 -6.11 42.47 -4.09
N GLU A 33 -5.42 41.33 -4.20
CA GLU A 33 -4.77 40.67 -3.06
C GLU A 33 -3.57 41.48 -2.57
N ILE A 34 -2.77 42.01 -3.51
CA ILE A 34 -1.62 42.88 -3.18
C ILE A 34 -2.12 44.15 -2.51
N ASP A 35 -3.13 44.81 -3.09
CA ASP A 35 -3.73 46.04 -2.54
C ASP A 35 -4.28 45.81 -1.13
N ALA A 36 -4.94 44.65 -0.87
CA ALA A 36 -5.48 44.33 0.43
C ALA A 36 -4.40 44.28 1.53
N VAL A 37 -3.21 43.70 1.25
CA VAL A 37 -2.11 43.62 2.23
C VAL A 37 -1.28 44.87 2.30
N VAL A 38 -1.26 45.72 1.24
CA VAL A 38 -0.58 47.01 1.18
C VAL A 38 -1.39 48.10 1.92
N LYS A 39 -2.72 48.05 1.83
CA LYS A 39 -3.65 49.07 2.39
C LYS A 39 -3.37 49.43 3.85
N PRO A 40 -3.05 48.55 4.79
CA PRO A 40 -2.71 48.92 6.16
C PRO A 40 -1.45 49.78 6.33
N PHE A 41 -0.58 49.86 5.30
CA PHE A 41 0.66 50.60 5.30
C PHE A 41 0.50 51.99 4.65
N ILE A 42 -0.54 52.21 3.85
CA ILE A 42 -0.82 53.48 3.20
C ILE A 42 -1.09 54.60 4.25
N GLY A 43 -0.48 55.77 4.03
CA GLY A 43 -0.59 56.93 4.94
C GLY A 43 0.30 56.81 6.19
N ARG A 44 1.04 55.71 6.36
CA ARG A 44 2.01 55.57 7.45
C ARG A 44 3.38 56.01 7.09
N LYS A 45 4.12 56.52 8.08
CA LYS A 45 5.53 56.82 7.97
C LYS A 45 6.32 55.53 8.10
N LEU A 46 6.93 55.06 7.01
CA LEU A 46 7.70 53.83 6.96
C LEU A 46 9.19 54.09 7.08
N ASP A 47 9.82 53.39 7.99
CA ASP A 47 11.26 53.19 8.09
C ASP A 47 11.68 51.86 7.43
N MET A 48 12.92 51.42 7.61
CA MET A 48 13.40 50.14 7.10
C MET A 48 12.62 48.94 7.67
N ASN A 49 12.17 49.04 8.91
CA ASN A 49 11.38 47.93 9.51
C ASN A 49 9.96 47.91 8.93
N GLY A 50 9.36 49.07 8.71
CA GLY A 50 8.08 49.20 8.00
C GLY A 50 8.15 48.68 6.57
N LEU A 51 9.24 48.94 5.83
CA LEU A 51 9.46 48.37 4.50
C LEU A 51 9.63 46.86 4.52
N LYS A 52 10.40 46.33 5.47
CA LYS A 52 10.49 44.85 5.66
C LYS A 52 9.13 44.22 5.99
N GLY A 53 8.32 44.92 6.83
CA GLY A 53 6.98 44.48 7.15
C GLY A 53 6.05 44.45 5.93
N LEU A 54 6.09 45.47 5.07
CA LEU A 54 5.35 45.55 3.81
C LEU A 54 5.73 44.40 2.86
N LEU A 55 7.04 44.21 2.61
CA LEU A 55 7.51 43.12 1.77
C LEU A 55 7.16 41.74 2.38
N GLY A 56 7.30 41.60 3.70
CA GLY A 56 6.92 40.39 4.42
C GLY A 56 5.43 40.04 4.25
N ALA A 57 4.54 41.06 4.24
CA ALA A 57 3.13 40.86 4.01
C ALA A 57 2.83 40.36 2.57
N ILE A 58 3.51 40.89 1.56
CA ILE A 58 3.39 40.39 0.18
C ILE A 58 4.00 39.00 0.05
N ASN A 59 5.17 38.74 0.64
CA ASN A 59 5.80 37.41 0.64
C ASN A 59 4.96 36.36 1.32
N GLN A 60 4.21 36.75 2.38
CA GLN A 60 3.27 35.85 3.06
C GLN A 60 2.14 35.39 2.15
N LEU A 61 1.67 36.22 1.18
CA LEU A 61 0.68 35.79 0.18
C LEU A 61 1.24 34.68 -0.71
N TYR A 62 2.46 34.84 -1.22
CA TYR A 62 3.13 33.80 -2.00
C TYR A 62 3.25 32.50 -1.21
N TYR A 63 3.73 32.60 0.04
CA TYR A 63 3.89 31.44 0.90
C TYR A 63 2.55 30.73 1.20
N GLN A 64 1.48 31.49 1.48
CA GLN A 64 0.14 30.93 1.73
C GLN A 64 -0.43 30.21 0.52
N LYS A 65 -0.12 30.68 -0.69
CA LYS A 65 -0.50 30.03 -1.95
C LYS A 65 0.43 28.88 -2.35
N GLY A 66 1.54 28.64 -1.61
CA GLY A 66 2.49 27.56 -1.87
C GLY A 66 3.63 27.90 -2.83
N TYR A 67 3.86 29.18 -3.14
CA TYR A 67 4.90 29.63 -4.05
C TYR A 67 6.15 30.11 -3.29
N ILE A 68 6.94 29.16 -2.76
CA ILE A 68 8.08 29.44 -1.87
C ILE A 68 9.31 30.04 -2.58
N VAL A 69 9.38 29.94 -3.89
CA VAL A 69 10.47 30.51 -4.72
C VAL A 69 10.15 31.92 -5.25
N CYS A 70 8.94 32.41 -4.92
CA CYS A 70 8.50 33.75 -5.30
C CYS A 70 8.71 34.72 -4.15
N GLU A 71 9.13 35.95 -4.48
CA GLU A 71 9.37 36.99 -3.48
C GLU A 71 9.17 38.40 -4.02
N ALA A 72 8.74 39.26 -3.12
CA ALA A 72 8.74 40.72 -3.35
C ALA A 72 10.05 41.32 -2.88
N ARG A 73 10.73 42.06 -3.74
CA ARG A 73 11.99 42.77 -3.45
C ARG A 73 11.91 44.24 -3.78
N LEU A 74 12.76 45.04 -3.14
CA LEU A 74 13.00 46.41 -3.52
C LEU A 74 14.29 46.49 -4.36
N LYS A 75 14.19 47.09 -5.56
CA LYS A 75 15.37 47.52 -6.30
C LYS A 75 15.80 48.91 -5.82
N PRO A 76 17.08 49.27 -5.94
CA PRO A 76 17.56 50.65 -5.68
C PRO A 76 16.69 51.64 -6.44
N GLN A 77 16.04 52.56 -5.73
CA GLN A 77 15.10 53.52 -6.28
C GLN A 77 15.10 54.83 -5.47
N ARG A 78 14.67 55.92 -6.10
CA ARG A 78 14.34 57.17 -5.42
C ARG A 78 12.84 57.23 -5.20
N ILE A 79 12.41 57.31 -3.94
CA ILE A 79 11.00 57.48 -3.60
C ILE A 79 10.60 58.91 -3.88
N ARG A 80 9.61 59.11 -4.75
CA ARG A 80 9.04 60.43 -5.10
C ARG A 80 7.54 60.37 -4.74
N ASP A 81 7.04 61.43 -4.14
CA ASP A 81 5.62 61.60 -3.79
C ASP A 81 5.01 60.43 -2.99
N GLY A 82 5.84 59.75 -2.21
CA GLY A 82 5.40 58.59 -1.42
C GLY A 82 5.08 57.34 -2.20
N GLN A 83 5.44 57.27 -3.50
CA GLN A 83 5.24 56.07 -4.33
C GLN A 83 6.44 55.11 -4.21
N LEU A 84 6.17 53.86 -3.93
CA LEU A 84 7.14 52.78 -3.78
C LEU A 84 6.98 51.76 -4.89
N ALA A 85 8.03 51.50 -5.66
CA ALA A 85 8.02 50.40 -6.64
C ALA A 85 8.53 49.10 -6.02
N VAL A 86 7.69 48.09 -5.96
CA VAL A 86 8.04 46.74 -5.54
C VAL A 86 8.25 45.88 -6.79
N THR A 87 9.32 45.09 -6.79
CA THR A 87 9.55 44.11 -7.85
C THR A 87 9.13 42.73 -7.33
N LEU A 88 8.15 42.12 -8.00
CA LEU A 88 7.73 40.76 -7.77
C LEU A 88 8.62 39.84 -8.62
N ILE A 89 9.38 38.98 -7.96
CA ILE A 89 10.23 37.98 -8.58
C ILE A 89 9.51 36.67 -8.46
N GLU A 90 9.09 36.13 -9.59
CA GLU A 90 8.37 34.85 -9.68
C GLU A 90 9.27 33.87 -10.39
N GLY A 91 9.89 32.95 -9.59
CA GLY A 91 10.80 31.95 -10.11
C GLY A 91 10.06 30.98 -11.05
N LYS A 92 10.42 31.04 -12.33
CA LYS A 92 9.86 30.18 -13.38
C LYS A 92 10.55 28.82 -13.38
N THR A 93 9.83 27.80 -13.77
CA THR A 93 10.39 26.46 -14.00
C THR A 93 11.42 26.52 -15.13
N GLY A 94 12.65 26.16 -14.80
CA GLY A 94 13.76 26.01 -15.74
C GLY A 94 13.81 24.60 -16.33
N GLU A 95 14.90 23.91 -16.07
CA GLU A 95 15.12 22.53 -16.52
C GLU A 95 14.55 21.54 -15.49
N VAL A 96 13.84 20.49 -15.95
CA VAL A 96 13.40 19.37 -15.12
C VAL A 96 14.24 18.15 -15.50
N LEU A 97 15.09 17.71 -14.58
CA LEU A 97 16.04 16.62 -14.78
C LEU A 97 15.66 15.41 -13.89
N VAL A 98 15.47 14.26 -14.51
CA VAL A 98 15.30 12.97 -13.80
C VAL A 98 16.64 12.26 -13.72
N THR A 99 17.08 11.94 -12.50
CA THR A 99 18.37 11.29 -12.26
C THR A 99 18.18 9.94 -11.56
N ASN A 100 19.14 9.03 -11.80
CA ASN A 100 19.18 7.69 -11.19
C ASN A 100 18.01 6.74 -11.56
N ALA A 101 17.21 7.06 -12.57
CA ALA A 101 16.22 6.15 -13.13
C ALA A 101 16.94 5.06 -13.95
N LYS A 102 16.84 3.80 -13.53
CA LYS A 102 17.47 2.65 -14.19
C LYS A 102 16.47 1.77 -14.92
N HIS A 103 15.33 1.54 -14.30
CA HIS A 103 14.27 0.65 -14.75
C HIS A 103 12.92 1.35 -14.90
N THR A 104 12.84 2.64 -14.56
CA THR A 104 11.66 3.47 -14.71
C THR A 104 11.84 4.43 -15.87
N ASN A 105 10.87 4.51 -16.77
CA ASN A 105 10.91 5.48 -17.87
C ASN A 105 10.86 6.91 -17.29
N PRO A 106 11.89 7.77 -17.56
CA PRO A 106 11.91 9.13 -17.07
C PRO A 106 10.67 9.95 -17.46
N LYS A 107 10.09 9.66 -18.65
CA LYS A 107 8.88 10.35 -19.12
C LYS A 107 7.67 10.05 -18.22
N MET A 108 7.52 8.80 -17.73
CA MET A 108 6.47 8.47 -16.76
C MET A 108 6.57 9.32 -15.48
N ILE A 109 7.81 9.61 -15.06
CA ILE A 109 8.05 10.45 -13.88
C ILE A 109 7.72 11.90 -14.19
N THR A 110 8.27 12.47 -15.25
CA THR A 110 8.03 13.89 -15.59
C THR A 110 6.56 14.20 -15.87
N ASP A 111 5.84 13.27 -16.51
CA ASP A 111 4.41 13.41 -16.80
C ASP A 111 3.52 13.35 -15.54
N SER A 112 4.08 12.95 -14.38
CA SER A 112 3.37 12.91 -13.09
C SER A 112 3.43 14.22 -12.30
N PHE A 113 4.14 15.25 -12.82
CA PHE A 113 4.30 16.55 -12.19
C PHE A 113 3.87 17.66 -13.16
N ASP A 114 3.16 18.66 -12.65
CA ASP A 114 2.83 19.85 -13.44
C ASP A 114 3.98 20.88 -13.40
N LEU A 115 5.12 20.49 -13.96
CA LEU A 115 6.34 21.31 -14.04
C LEU A 115 6.60 21.75 -15.50
N LYS A 116 5.87 22.76 -15.96
CA LYS A 116 6.01 23.28 -17.32
C LYS A 116 7.08 24.36 -17.39
N SER A 117 8.05 24.21 -18.29
CA SER A 117 9.12 25.20 -18.48
C SER A 117 8.55 26.57 -18.78
N GLY A 118 9.05 27.61 -18.08
CA GLY A 118 8.62 29.00 -18.22
C GLY A 118 7.38 29.39 -17.39
N GLU A 119 6.67 28.43 -16.75
CA GLU A 119 5.58 28.70 -15.82
C GLU A 119 6.08 28.72 -14.37
N VAL A 120 5.35 29.39 -13.50
CA VAL A 120 5.67 29.45 -12.06
C VAL A 120 5.08 28.22 -11.38
N ALA A 121 5.94 27.36 -10.83
CA ALA A 121 5.50 26.13 -10.16
C ALA A 121 5.09 26.37 -8.70
N SER A 122 3.98 25.77 -8.31
CA SER A 122 3.53 25.69 -6.92
C SER A 122 4.26 24.58 -6.17
N TYR A 123 4.96 24.91 -5.09
CA TYR A 123 5.58 23.91 -4.22
C TYR A 123 4.54 23.03 -3.53
N ARG A 124 3.33 23.54 -3.28
CA ARG A 124 2.24 22.77 -2.70
C ARG A 124 1.83 21.67 -3.66
N GLU A 125 1.55 22.00 -4.92
CA GLU A 125 1.16 21.03 -5.95
C GLU A 125 2.28 20.01 -6.18
N LEU A 126 3.53 20.48 -6.31
CA LEU A 126 4.69 19.59 -6.41
C LEU A 126 4.78 18.61 -5.23
N SER A 127 4.52 19.08 -4.00
CA SER A 127 4.55 18.23 -2.80
C SER A 127 3.39 17.21 -2.79
N GLU A 128 2.21 17.61 -3.24
CA GLU A 128 1.04 16.74 -3.37
C GLU A 128 1.27 15.67 -4.44
N ASP A 129 1.78 16.04 -5.61
CA ASP A 129 2.15 15.12 -6.69
C ASP A 129 3.24 14.13 -6.24
N LEU A 130 4.23 14.60 -5.49
CA LEU A 130 5.30 13.76 -4.95
C LEU A 130 4.75 12.72 -3.96
N VAL A 131 3.86 13.14 -3.05
CA VAL A 131 3.18 12.22 -2.12
C VAL A 131 2.32 11.22 -2.89
N TRP A 132 1.58 11.70 -3.88
CA TRP A 132 0.74 10.84 -4.73
C TRP A 132 1.58 9.79 -5.44
N PHE A 133 2.65 10.20 -6.11
CA PHE A 133 3.53 9.27 -6.84
C PHE A 133 4.15 8.23 -5.90
N ASN A 134 4.73 8.65 -4.77
CA ASN A 134 5.43 7.79 -3.82
C ASN A 134 4.50 6.80 -3.13
N LEU A 135 3.22 7.12 -2.94
CA LEU A 135 2.25 6.22 -2.32
C LEU A 135 1.50 5.33 -3.33
N THR A 136 1.55 5.66 -4.62
CA THR A 136 0.89 4.86 -5.67
C THR A 136 1.84 3.98 -6.46
N ASN A 137 3.15 4.22 -6.37
CA ASN A 137 4.19 3.41 -7.00
C ASN A 137 5.11 2.78 -5.95
N ASP A 138 5.97 1.85 -6.37
CA ASP A 138 6.98 1.20 -5.52
C ASP A 138 8.37 1.85 -5.64
N VAL A 139 8.43 3.02 -6.27
CA VAL A 139 9.61 3.87 -6.42
C VAL A 139 9.44 5.09 -5.53
N GLU A 140 10.50 5.47 -4.85
CA GLU A 140 10.55 6.68 -4.05
C GLU A 140 11.22 7.81 -4.85
N LEU A 141 10.53 8.92 -5.02
CA LEU A 141 11.05 10.14 -5.63
C LEU A 141 11.37 11.18 -4.57
N ARG A 142 12.45 11.92 -4.82
CA ARG A 142 12.81 13.14 -4.09
C ARG A 142 13.11 14.24 -5.08
N VAL A 143 12.68 15.46 -4.79
CA VAL A 143 12.89 16.61 -5.65
C VAL A 143 13.81 17.61 -4.94
N ASP A 144 14.90 17.95 -5.59
CA ASP A 144 15.82 19.01 -5.17
C ASP A 144 15.63 20.23 -6.09
N LEU A 145 15.50 21.42 -5.48
CA LEU A 145 15.36 22.69 -6.20
C LEU A 145 16.72 23.38 -6.25
N ARG A 146 17.10 23.87 -7.45
CA ARG A 146 18.35 24.59 -7.69
C ARG A 146 18.10 25.90 -8.45
N ALA A 147 18.97 26.86 -8.28
CA ALA A 147 18.93 28.05 -9.12
C ALA A 147 19.15 27.66 -10.59
N GLY A 148 18.25 28.06 -11.48
CA GLY A 148 18.33 27.74 -12.89
C GLY A 148 19.47 28.50 -13.62
N LYS A 149 19.77 28.05 -14.83
CA LYS A 149 20.79 28.66 -15.70
C LYS A 149 20.41 30.07 -16.16
N ALA A 150 19.12 30.29 -16.38
CA ALA A 150 18.59 31.62 -16.72
C ALA A 150 18.24 32.40 -15.44
N PRO A 151 18.32 33.73 -15.44
CA PRO A 151 17.85 34.55 -14.32
C PRO A 151 16.39 34.30 -14.03
N GLU A 152 16.03 34.29 -12.74
CA GLU A 152 14.65 34.10 -12.27
C GLU A 152 14.06 32.75 -12.67
N THR A 153 14.89 31.69 -12.88
CA THR A 153 14.44 30.32 -13.09
C THR A 153 14.89 29.39 -11.95
N THR A 154 14.10 28.35 -11.71
CA THR A 154 14.40 27.28 -10.77
C THR A 154 14.44 25.95 -11.54
N ASP A 155 15.57 25.26 -11.46
CA ASP A 155 15.72 23.91 -12.01
C ASP A 155 15.29 22.88 -10.96
N TYR A 156 14.62 21.81 -11.41
CA TYR A 156 14.10 20.73 -10.59
C TYR A 156 14.87 19.44 -10.91
N GLU A 157 15.60 18.92 -9.94
CA GLU A 157 16.24 17.62 -10.06
C GLU A 157 15.43 16.57 -9.31
N ILE A 158 14.78 15.67 -10.06
CA ILE A 158 14.00 14.56 -9.53
C ILE A 158 14.92 13.34 -9.39
N PHE A 159 15.29 13.03 -8.17
CA PHE A 159 16.10 11.87 -7.83
C PHE A 159 15.24 10.63 -7.62
N VAL A 160 15.56 9.54 -8.31
CA VAL A 160 14.80 8.29 -8.30
C VAL A 160 15.52 7.25 -7.44
N ASN A 161 14.82 6.73 -6.42
CA ASN A 161 15.28 5.62 -5.59
C ASN A 161 14.45 4.38 -5.93
N GLU A 162 15.01 3.51 -6.76
CA GLU A 162 14.36 2.27 -7.20
C GLU A 162 14.72 1.10 -6.30
N PRO A 163 13.74 0.26 -5.89
CA PRO A 163 14.05 -1.04 -5.32
C PRO A 163 14.68 -1.95 -6.37
N ASN A 164 15.26 -3.06 -5.93
CA ASN A 164 15.76 -4.08 -6.87
C ASN A 164 14.65 -4.47 -7.86
N ASN A 165 14.96 -4.39 -9.16
CA ASN A 165 13.97 -4.69 -10.20
C ASN A 165 13.53 -6.16 -10.19
N TRP A 166 14.44 -7.05 -9.81
CA TRP A 166 14.17 -8.47 -9.61
C TRP A 166 14.21 -8.80 -8.12
N THR A 167 13.21 -9.54 -7.68
CA THR A 167 13.15 -10.11 -6.33
C THR A 167 12.80 -11.59 -6.47
N ALA A 168 13.63 -12.45 -5.91
CA ALA A 168 13.38 -13.89 -5.83
C ALA A 168 13.19 -14.27 -4.36
N THR A 169 12.14 -15.05 -4.07
CA THR A 169 11.89 -15.61 -2.75
C THR A 169 11.81 -17.12 -2.86
N VAL A 170 12.51 -17.82 -1.97
CA VAL A 170 12.37 -19.28 -1.80
C VAL A 170 12.00 -19.54 -0.34
N PHE A 171 11.06 -20.43 -0.11
CA PHE A 171 10.66 -20.82 1.23
C PHE A 171 10.45 -22.33 1.34
N ALA A 172 10.63 -22.83 2.56
CA ALA A 172 10.22 -24.17 2.96
C ALA A 172 9.55 -24.09 4.32
N ASP A 173 8.40 -24.74 4.49
CA ASP A 173 7.65 -24.70 5.75
C ASP A 173 6.91 -25.99 6.05
N THR A 174 6.32 -26.06 7.25
CA THR A 174 5.50 -27.18 7.72
C THR A 174 4.02 -26.81 7.81
N TYR A 175 3.59 -25.75 7.11
CA TYR A 175 2.21 -25.23 7.17
C TYR A 175 1.22 -25.95 6.27
N GLY A 176 1.64 -26.99 5.57
CA GLY A 176 0.76 -27.82 4.73
C GLY A 176 -0.28 -28.60 5.53
N SER A 177 -1.29 -29.15 4.82
CA SER A 177 -2.32 -30.01 5.38
C SER A 177 -1.77 -31.41 5.68
N ARG A 178 -2.37 -32.10 6.64
CA ARG A 178 -2.09 -33.53 6.86
C ARG A 178 -2.52 -34.39 5.68
N SER A 179 -3.61 -34.02 5.03
CA SER A 179 -4.16 -34.78 3.90
C SER A 179 -3.31 -34.73 2.65
N THR A 180 -2.60 -33.61 2.43
CA THR A 180 -1.80 -33.35 1.21
C THR A 180 -0.29 -33.20 1.46
N GLY A 181 0.16 -33.40 2.71
CA GLY A 181 1.56 -33.28 3.13
C GLY A 181 1.85 -31.94 3.84
N ARG A 182 2.40 -32.05 5.07
CA ARG A 182 2.77 -30.89 5.89
C ARG A 182 3.96 -30.11 5.35
N PRO A 183 5.09 -30.75 4.98
CA PRO A 183 6.20 -30.03 4.40
C PRO A 183 5.82 -29.45 3.03
N ARG A 184 6.11 -28.15 2.85
CA ARG A 184 5.94 -27.44 1.58
C ARG A 184 7.24 -26.77 1.20
N ILE A 185 7.47 -26.64 -0.08
CA ILE A 185 8.52 -25.82 -0.66
C ILE A 185 7.91 -24.93 -1.74
N GLY A 186 8.32 -23.70 -1.81
CA GLY A 186 7.84 -22.78 -2.83
C GLY A 186 8.85 -21.73 -3.20
N ALA A 187 8.61 -21.12 -4.35
CA ALA A 187 9.41 -20.02 -4.86
C ALA A 187 8.51 -18.97 -5.55
N SER A 188 8.94 -17.72 -5.50
CA SER A 188 8.40 -16.66 -6.34
C SER A 188 9.50 -15.81 -6.93
N VAL A 189 9.25 -15.30 -8.15
CA VAL A 189 10.10 -14.32 -8.81
C VAL A 189 9.23 -13.17 -9.25
N THR A 190 9.66 -11.95 -8.93
CA THR A 190 8.96 -10.72 -9.33
C THR A 190 9.91 -9.82 -10.08
N ASN A 191 9.51 -9.38 -11.28
CA ASN A 191 10.08 -8.23 -11.96
C ASN A 191 9.17 -7.03 -11.70
N ARG A 192 9.73 -5.91 -11.23
CA ARG A 192 8.97 -4.73 -10.81
C ARG A 192 8.77 -3.68 -11.89
N SER A 193 9.39 -3.85 -13.05
CA SER A 193 9.31 -2.92 -14.17
C SER A 193 9.71 -3.62 -15.47
N VAL A 194 8.78 -4.32 -16.10
CA VAL A 194 9.01 -5.09 -17.33
C VAL A 194 9.13 -4.15 -18.54
N LEU A 195 8.22 -3.17 -18.62
CA LEU A 195 8.12 -2.19 -19.71
C LEU A 195 8.69 -0.81 -19.33
N GLY A 196 9.22 -0.66 -18.12
CA GLY A 196 9.68 0.64 -17.63
C GLY A 196 8.57 1.51 -17.05
N LEU A 197 7.36 1.00 -16.89
CA LEU A 197 6.17 1.72 -16.40
C LEU A 197 5.85 1.41 -14.94
N ARG A 198 6.77 0.78 -14.20
CA ARG A 198 6.52 0.22 -12.87
C ARG A 198 5.38 -0.82 -12.89
N ASP A 199 5.28 -1.47 -14.02
CA ASP A 199 4.47 -2.65 -14.26
C ASP A 199 5.17 -3.88 -13.68
N SER A 200 4.44 -4.74 -12.98
CA SER A 200 5.06 -5.86 -12.29
C SER A 200 4.56 -7.20 -12.81
N LEU A 201 5.50 -8.11 -13.05
CA LEU A 201 5.24 -9.51 -13.36
C LEU A 201 5.70 -10.37 -12.19
N MET A 202 4.80 -11.19 -11.65
CA MET A 202 5.10 -12.17 -10.61
C MET A 202 4.78 -13.58 -11.09
N VAL A 203 5.70 -14.50 -10.84
CA VAL A 203 5.51 -15.94 -11.02
C VAL A 203 5.75 -16.61 -9.69
N PHE A 204 4.83 -17.50 -9.29
CA PHE A 204 4.86 -18.23 -8.03
C PHE A 204 4.60 -19.71 -8.27
N GLY A 205 5.28 -20.57 -7.50
CA GLY A 205 5.05 -22.01 -7.47
C GLY A 205 5.24 -22.56 -6.06
N MET A 206 4.42 -23.53 -5.68
CA MET A 206 4.49 -24.21 -4.39
C MET A 206 4.14 -25.69 -4.54
N PHE A 207 4.84 -26.54 -3.79
CA PHE A 207 4.71 -27.98 -3.83
C PHE A 207 4.70 -28.56 -2.43
N SER A 208 3.88 -29.59 -2.24
CA SER A 208 3.94 -30.52 -1.12
C SER A 208 3.82 -31.94 -1.66
N GLN A 209 3.75 -32.93 -0.78
CA GLN A 209 3.66 -34.34 -1.17
C GLN A 209 2.45 -34.65 -2.06
N GLY A 210 1.27 -34.11 -1.71
CA GLY A 210 0.01 -34.27 -2.44
C GLY A 210 -0.61 -32.95 -2.89
N SER A 211 0.19 -31.88 -3.06
CA SER A 211 -0.33 -30.61 -3.58
C SER A 211 0.70 -29.89 -4.42
N LYS A 212 0.26 -29.34 -5.53
CA LYS A 212 1.05 -28.42 -6.37
C LYS A 212 0.19 -27.23 -6.78
N SER A 213 0.78 -26.05 -6.75
CA SER A 213 0.10 -24.82 -7.21
C SER A 213 1.08 -23.86 -7.88
N GLY A 214 0.56 -23.11 -8.85
CA GLY A 214 1.30 -22.09 -9.54
C GLY A 214 0.43 -20.89 -9.84
N MET A 215 1.04 -19.70 -9.93
CA MET A 215 0.36 -18.45 -10.27
C MET A 215 1.28 -17.57 -11.12
N VAL A 216 0.67 -16.88 -12.07
CA VAL A 216 1.28 -15.76 -12.80
C VAL A 216 0.37 -14.57 -12.64
N SER A 217 0.95 -13.43 -12.32
CA SER A 217 0.22 -12.17 -12.17
C SER A 217 0.97 -11.04 -12.84
N TYR A 218 0.26 -10.21 -13.60
CA TYR A 218 0.81 -9.02 -14.23
C TYR A 218 -0.04 -7.81 -13.89
N SER A 219 0.63 -6.76 -13.40
CA SER A 219 -0.01 -5.49 -13.01
C SER A 219 0.62 -4.35 -13.78
N ILE A 220 -0.21 -3.50 -14.38
CA ILE A 220 0.23 -2.35 -15.18
C ILE A 220 -0.52 -1.08 -14.75
N PRO A 221 0.16 0.06 -14.51
CA PRO A 221 -0.49 1.34 -14.35
C PRO A 221 -1.03 1.87 -15.68
N PHE A 222 -2.21 2.48 -15.65
CA PHE A 222 -2.86 3.03 -16.85
C PHE A 222 -2.66 4.52 -17.05
N ASN A 223 -2.52 5.27 -15.94
CA ASN A 223 -2.49 6.73 -15.96
C ASN A 223 -1.70 7.30 -14.78
N HIS A 224 -1.53 8.61 -14.79
CA HIS A 224 -0.82 9.36 -13.74
C HIS A 224 -1.59 9.42 -12.41
N THR A 225 -2.90 9.15 -12.42
CA THR A 225 -3.70 9.09 -11.19
C THR A 225 -3.54 7.78 -10.41
N GLY A 226 -2.64 6.88 -10.86
CA GLY A 226 -2.30 5.65 -10.18
C GLY A 226 -3.31 4.51 -10.38
N THR A 227 -4.20 4.61 -11.39
CA THR A 227 -5.07 3.50 -11.77
C THR A 227 -4.24 2.31 -12.24
N LYS A 228 -4.47 1.12 -11.67
CA LYS A 228 -3.74 -0.10 -12.03
C LYS A 228 -4.70 -1.21 -12.45
N LEU A 229 -4.33 -1.93 -13.51
CA LEU A 229 -4.98 -3.18 -13.90
C LEU A 229 -4.07 -4.34 -13.54
N THR A 230 -4.63 -5.33 -12.87
CA THR A 230 -3.93 -6.58 -12.56
C THR A 230 -4.70 -7.74 -13.17
N ALA A 231 -4.01 -8.56 -13.97
CA ALA A 231 -4.51 -9.82 -14.48
C ALA A 231 -3.72 -10.96 -13.84
N SER A 232 -4.43 -12.01 -13.38
CA SER A 232 -3.78 -13.16 -12.76
C SER A 232 -4.37 -14.46 -13.29
N TYR A 233 -3.52 -15.47 -13.39
CA TYR A 233 -3.90 -16.86 -13.62
C TYR A 233 -3.27 -17.74 -12.56
N SER A 234 -4.05 -18.62 -11.95
CA SER A 234 -3.53 -19.65 -11.05
C SER A 234 -4.10 -21.03 -11.37
N GLN A 235 -3.29 -22.04 -11.11
CA GLN A 235 -3.67 -23.44 -11.23
C GLN A 235 -3.18 -24.20 -10.00
N GLY A 236 -4.02 -25.10 -9.48
CA GLY A 236 -3.69 -25.97 -8.38
C GLY A 236 -4.18 -27.39 -8.64
N ALA A 237 -3.45 -28.37 -8.13
CA ALA A 237 -3.88 -29.75 -8.07
C ALA A 237 -3.56 -30.31 -6.69
N VAL A 238 -4.47 -31.13 -6.17
CA VAL A 238 -4.34 -31.78 -4.87
C VAL A 238 -4.69 -33.27 -5.00
N GLU A 239 -4.00 -34.07 -4.21
CA GLU A 239 -4.23 -35.51 -4.03
C GLU A 239 -4.24 -35.80 -2.54
N VAL A 240 -5.25 -36.49 -2.05
CA VAL A 240 -5.36 -36.87 -0.65
C VAL A 240 -4.50 -38.12 -0.40
N ILE A 241 -3.35 -37.91 0.20
CA ILE A 241 -2.34 -38.94 0.47
C ILE A 241 -2.41 -39.51 1.88
N ASN A 242 -3.24 -38.93 2.75
CA ASN A 242 -3.36 -39.33 4.15
C ASN A 242 -4.73 -38.99 4.75
N GLY A 243 -5.14 -39.72 5.77
CA GLY A 243 -6.42 -39.51 6.45
C GLY A 243 -7.51 -40.49 5.99
N PRO A 244 -8.76 -40.30 6.46
CA PRO A 244 -9.87 -41.24 6.20
C PRO A 244 -10.21 -41.39 4.70
N SER A 245 -9.96 -40.40 3.90
CA SER A 245 -10.26 -40.36 2.46
C SER A 245 -9.11 -40.84 1.58
N LYS A 246 -8.00 -41.32 2.15
CA LYS A 246 -6.83 -41.76 1.38
C LYS A 246 -7.17 -42.90 0.40
N ASP A 247 -7.90 -43.89 0.89
CA ASP A 247 -8.21 -45.08 0.10
C ASP A 247 -9.33 -44.83 -0.94
N MET A 248 -9.83 -43.61 -1.03
CA MET A 248 -10.85 -43.16 -2.00
C MET A 248 -10.24 -42.48 -3.22
N ASP A 249 -8.92 -42.39 -3.32
CA ASP A 249 -8.20 -41.72 -4.40
C ASP A 249 -8.79 -40.31 -4.73
N VAL A 250 -9.00 -39.51 -3.67
CA VAL A 250 -9.60 -38.18 -3.83
C VAL A 250 -8.57 -37.22 -4.43
N THR A 251 -8.90 -36.69 -5.59
CA THR A 251 -8.11 -35.67 -6.27
C THR A 251 -8.93 -34.41 -6.52
N GLY A 252 -8.25 -33.28 -6.61
CA GLY A 252 -8.87 -31.99 -6.91
C GLY A 252 -8.01 -31.16 -7.85
N ASP A 253 -8.63 -30.58 -8.86
CA ASP A 253 -8.00 -29.62 -9.77
C ASP A 253 -8.72 -28.28 -9.73
N SER A 254 -7.95 -27.20 -9.80
CA SER A 254 -8.51 -25.87 -9.85
C SER A 254 -7.78 -24.97 -10.85
N LYS A 255 -8.53 -24.11 -11.55
CA LYS A 255 -8.01 -23.04 -12.41
C LYS A 255 -8.75 -21.77 -12.08
N SER A 256 -8.01 -20.69 -11.85
CA SER A 256 -8.60 -19.40 -11.55
C SER A 256 -8.03 -18.31 -12.45
N TYR A 257 -8.91 -17.43 -12.89
CA TYR A 257 -8.59 -16.21 -13.64
C TYR A 257 -9.10 -15.03 -12.83
N SER A 258 -8.31 -13.97 -12.73
CA SER A 258 -8.74 -12.77 -12.03
C SER A 258 -8.36 -11.52 -12.82
N LEU A 259 -9.26 -10.54 -12.82
CA LEU A 259 -9.04 -9.22 -13.39
C LEU A 259 -9.45 -8.19 -12.36
N ARG A 260 -8.50 -7.37 -11.92
CA ARG A 260 -8.70 -6.35 -10.89
C ARG A 260 -8.29 -4.98 -11.39
N LEU A 261 -9.15 -4.00 -11.19
CA LEU A 261 -8.89 -2.59 -11.43
C LEU A 261 -8.87 -1.85 -10.09
N ASP A 262 -7.77 -1.17 -9.81
CA ASP A 262 -7.57 -0.34 -8.62
C ASP A 262 -7.53 1.13 -9.01
N GLN A 263 -8.29 1.97 -8.30
CA GLN A 263 -8.30 3.42 -8.45
C GLN A 263 -8.07 4.10 -7.10
N PRO A 264 -6.88 4.71 -6.86
CA PRO A 264 -6.68 5.57 -5.72
C PRO A 264 -7.67 6.76 -5.75
N LEU A 265 -8.39 6.97 -4.66
CA LEU A 265 -9.35 8.07 -4.50
C LEU A 265 -8.78 9.19 -3.64
N ILE A 266 -8.08 8.83 -2.58
CA ILE A 266 -7.47 9.77 -1.64
C ILE A 266 -6.05 9.27 -1.37
N VAL A 267 -5.07 10.14 -1.57
CA VAL A 267 -3.67 9.87 -1.29
C VAL A 267 -3.10 11.10 -0.59
N GLU A 268 -2.83 10.95 0.69
CA GLU A 268 -2.23 11.97 1.55
C GLU A 268 -1.07 11.33 2.32
N SER A 269 -0.18 12.12 2.88
CA SER A 269 0.99 11.63 3.62
C SER A 269 0.66 10.65 4.76
N ASN A 270 -0.55 10.74 5.31
CA ASN A 270 -1.01 9.92 6.44
C ASN A 270 -2.07 8.88 6.07
N LYS A 271 -2.59 8.87 4.83
CA LYS A 271 -3.61 7.91 4.41
C LYS A 271 -3.63 7.68 2.90
N LYS A 272 -4.03 6.48 2.53
CA LYS A 272 -4.36 6.11 1.14
C LYS A 272 -5.66 5.33 1.13
N ILE A 273 -6.60 5.74 0.28
CA ILE A 273 -7.89 5.08 0.07
C ILE A 273 -8.00 4.73 -1.40
N THR A 274 -8.15 3.44 -1.69
CA THR A 274 -8.26 2.90 -3.04
C THR A 274 -9.59 2.18 -3.20
N LEU A 275 -10.36 2.55 -4.20
CA LEU A 275 -11.51 1.79 -4.68
C LEU A 275 -11.02 0.71 -5.62
N TYR A 276 -11.57 -0.49 -5.54
CA TYR A 276 -11.28 -1.52 -6.53
C TYR A 276 -12.53 -2.28 -6.98
N GLY A 277 -12.50 -2.68 -8.24
CA GLY A 277 -13.39 -3.67 -8.82
C GLY A 277 -12.59 -4.93 -9.18
N ASN A 278 -13.11 -6.11 -8.87
CA ASN A 278 -12.45 -7.36 -9.20
C ASN A 278 -13.47 -8.37 -9.75
N TRP A 279 -13.07 -9.10 -10.79
CA TRP A 279 -13.74 -10.30 -11.25
C TRP A 279 -12.82 -11.49 -11.10
N THR A 280 -13.36 -12.60 -10.58
CA THR A 280 -12.66 -13.88 -10.46
C THR A 280 -13.54 -15.00 -11.03
N GLY A 281 -13.02 -15.71 -12.02
CA GLY A 281 -13.58 -16.95 -12.52
C GLY A 281 -12.77 -18.14 -11.98
N LEU A 282 -13.42 -19.06 -11.27
CA LEU A 282 -12.83 -20.29 -10.72
C LEU A 282 -13.51 -21.51 -11.31
N LEU A 283 -12.72 -22.42 -11.86
CA LEU A 283 -13.15 -23.77 -12.21
C LEU A 283 -12.49 -24.74 -11.23
N SER A 284 -13.30 -25.54 -10.52
CA SER A 284 -12.86 -26.55 -9.56
C SER A 284 -13.47 -27.87 -9.91
N THR A 285 -12.66 -28.92 -9.94
CA THR A 285 -13.10 -30.31 -10.20
C THR A 285 -12.62 -31.17 -9.04
N THR A 286 -13.49 -32.03 -8.52
CA THR A 286 -13.14 -33.06 -7.52
C THR A 286 -13.50 -34.43 -8.09
N SER A 287 -12.52 -35.33 -8.05
CA SER A 287 -12.70 -36.73 -8.47
C SER A 287 -12.46 -37.69 -7.31
N MET A 288 -13.07 -38.83 -7.37
CA MET A 288 -12.93 -39.95 -6.42
C MET A 288 -12.93 -41.25 -7.20
N PHE A 289 -11.95 -42.14 -6.94
CA PHE A 289 -11.76 -43.39 -7.71
C PHE A 289 -11.70 -43.10 -9.23
N ASP A 290 -11.01 -42.07 -9.66
CA ASP A 290 -10.93 -41.60 -11.05
C ASP A 290 -12.26 -41.16 -11.69
N VAL A 291 -13.32 -41.04 -10.92
CA VAL A 291 -14.63 -40.56 -11.39
C VAL A 291 -14.84 -39.13 -10.95
N GLU A 292 -15.19 -38.22 -11.91
CA GLU A 292 -15.53 -36.84 -11.62
C GLU A 292 -16.83 -36.79 -10.76
N MET A 293 -16.69 -36.35 -9.52
CA MET A 293 -17.79 -36.25 -8.56
C MET A 293 -18.47 -34.91 -8.59
N ASN A 294 -17.71 -33.85 -8.84
CA ASN A 294 -18.19 -32.49 -8.85
C ASN A 294 -17.31 -31.63 -9.75
N ARG A 295 -17.96 -30.81 -10.58
CA ARG A 295 -17.30 -29.75 -11.37
C ARG A 295 -18.05 -28.45 -11.21
N THR A 296 -17.48 -27.53 -10.45
CA THR A 296 -18.08 -26.23 -10.16
C THR A 296 -17.34 -25.11 -10.91
N ARG A 297 -18.10 -24.28 -11.60
CA ARG A 297 -17.65 -22.98 -12.10
C ARG A 297 -18.23 -21.88 -11.23
N THR A 298 -17.37 -21.00 -10.75
CA THR A 298 -17.76 -19.85 -9.92
C THR A 298 -17.26 -18.56 -10.53
N ASP A 299 -18.16 -17.63 -10.82
CA ASP A 299 -17.85 -16.28 -11.26
C ASP A 299 -18.22 -15.31 -10.14
N THR A 300 -17.25 -14.57 -9.62
CA THR A 300 -17.41 -13.62 -8.51
C THR A 300 -17.03 -12.21 -8.93
N TRP A 301 -17.92 -11.27 -8.72
CA TRP A 301 -17.71 -9.83 -8.88
C TRP A 301 -17.60 -9.19 -7.51
N SER A 302 -16.55 -8.42 -7.30
CA SER A 302 -16.27 -7.75 -6.03
C SER A 302 -16.13 -6.25 -6.26
N LEU A 303 -16.73 -5.46 -5.37
CA LEU A 303 -16.47 -4.03 -5.26
C LEU A 303 -16.00 -3.74 -3.83
N GLY A 304 -14.86 -3.10 -3.69
CA GLY A 304 -14.28 -2.94 -2.37
C GLY A 304 -13.44 -1.68 -2.22
N LEU A 305 -13.11 -1.41 -0.97
CA LEU A 305 -12.23 -0.32 -0.54
C LEU A 305 -11.02 -0.89 0.20
N GLU A 306 -9.85 -0.42 -0.19
CA GLU A 306 -8.60 -0.65 0.49
C GLU A 306 -8.13 0.65 1.13
N ASN A 307 -7.89 0.64 2.44
CA ASN A 307 -7.53 1.80 3.21
C ASN A 307 -6.23 1.53 3.95
N ILE A 308 -5.28 2.46 3.85
CA ILE A 308 -4.03 2.44 4.60
C ILE A 308 -3.94 3.75 5.35
N PHE A 309 -3.68 3.67 6.66
CA PHE A 309 -3.47 4.84 7.51
C PHE A 309 -2.07 4.74 8.13
N PHE A 310 -1.28 5.80 7.96
CA PHE A 310 0.08 5.90 8.46
C PHE A 310 0.11 6.82 9.68
N GLY A 311 0.55 6.31 10.84
CA GLY A 311 0.86 7.10 12.02
C GLY A 311 2.36 7.12 12.29
N ASN A 312 2.83 7.91 13.24
CA ASN A 312 4.25 8.07 13.55
C ASN A 312 4.98 6.75 13.89
N ALA A 313 4.29 5.80 14.47
CA ALA A 313 4.84 4.48 14.83
C ALA A 313 3.85 3.35 14.54
N SER A 314 2.84 3.60 13.72
CA SER A 314 1.77 2.64 13.45
C SER A 314 1.32 2.67 12.00
N VAL A 315 0.87 1.51 11.51
CA VAL A 315 0.21 1.37 10.22
C VAL A 315 -1.06 0.56 10.43
N VAL A 316 -2.17 1.06 9.90
CA VAL A 316 -3.45 0.34 9.85
C VAL A 316 -3.77 0.07 8.39
N TYR A 317 -4.04 -1.16 8.07
CA TYR A 317 -4.57 -1.62 6.79
C TYR A 317 -5.97 -2.16 7.00
N LEU A 318 -6.91 -1.76 6.17
CA LEU A 318 -8.29 -2.23 6.17
C LEU A 318 -8.74 -2.45 4.73
N ASN A 319 -9.10 -3.67 4.40
CA ASN A 319 -9.73 -4.02 3.14
C ASN A 319 -11.14 -4.58 3.40
N THR A 320 -12.10 -4.13 2.62
CA THR A 320 -13.49 -4.60 2.71
C THR A 320 -14.14 -4.63 1.33
N SER A 321 -14.94 -5.64 1.05
CA SER A 321 -15.66 -5.75 -0.23
C SER A 321 -17.00 -6.44 -0.10
N VAL A 322 -17.93 -6.01 -0.94
CA VAL A 322 -19.16 -6.75 -1.23
C VAL A 322 -18.93 -7.58 -2.48
N ASN A 323 -19.32 -8.84 -2.41
CA ASN A 323 -19.08 -9.84 -3.43
C ASN A 323 -20.41 -10.39 -3.90
N ARG A 324 -20.60 -10.43 -5.22
CA ARG A 324 -21.73 -11.11 -5.88
C ARG A 324 -21.20 -12.31 -6.64
N SER A 325 -21.63 -13.49 -6.25
CA SER A 325 -21.18 -14.75 -6.83
C SER A 325 -22.31 -15.46 -7.58
N ARG A 326 -21.92 -16.07 -8.69
CA ARG A 326 -22.70 -17.08 -9.39
C ARG A 326 -21.85 -18.34 -9.44
N ALA A 327 -22.34 -19.43 -8.85
CA ALA A 327 -21.71 -20.75 -8.90
C ALA A 327 -22.63 -21.73 -9.63
N GLU A 328 -22.07 -22.46 -10.59
CA GLU A 328 -22.73 -23.47 -11.41
C GLU A 328 -22.02 -24.80 -11.19
N GLU A 329 -22.73 -25.75 -10.62
CA GLU A 329 -22.28 -27.13 -10.51
C GLU A 329 -22.81 -27.90 -11.73
N ARG A 330 -21.89 -28.45 -12.52
CA ARG A 330 -22.21 -29.00 -13.83
C ARG A 330 -22.59 -30.48 -13.81
N THR A 331 -22.25 -31.18 -12.74
CA THR A 331 -22.54 -32.62 -12.61
C THR A 331 -24.01 -32.84 -12.29
N PHE A 332 -24.60 -31.95 -11.45
CA PHE A 332 -26.00 -32.04 -11.01
C PHE A 332 -26.88 -30.91 -11.54
N ASP A 333 -26.36 -30.03 -12.38
CA ASP A 333 -27.06 -28.85 -12.98
C ASP A 333 -27.65 -27.91 -11.91
N GLU A 334 -26.89 -27.66 -10.84
CA GLU A 334 -27.30 -26.78 -9.76
C GLU A 334 -26.67 -25.38 -9.94
N LEU A 335 -27.44 -24.34 -9.61
CA LEU A 335 -27.05 -22.94 -9.75
C LEU A 335 -27.29 -22.18 -8.46
N TRP A 336 -26.26 -21.47 -7.97
CA TRP A 336 -26.32 -20.63 -6.77
C TRP A 336 -25.99 -19.18 -7.08
N HIS A 337 -26.73 -18.28 -6.46
CA HIS A 337 -26.47 -16.84 -6.49
C HIS A 337 -26.36 -16.32 -5.07
N THR A 338 -25.16 -15.90 -4.67
CA THR A 338 -24.91 -15.44 -3.31
C THR A 338 -24.29 -14.06 -3.30
N THR A 339 -24.75 -13.23 -2.36
CA THR A 339 -24.08 -11.96 -2.03
C THR A 339 -23.51 -12.06 -0.63
N TYR A 340 -22.25 -11.74 -0.47
CA TYR A 340 -21.56 -11.81 0.81
C TYR A 340 -20.56 -10.68 0.97
N TRP A 341 -20.31 -10.33 2.21
CA TRP A 341 -19.36 -9.30 2.61
C TRP A 341 -18.11 -9.97 3.15
N THR A 342 -16.94 -9.50 2.72
CA THR A 342 -15.65 -9.94 3.23
C THR A 342 -14.78 -8.77 3.61
N GLY A 343 -13.83 -9.00 4.49
CA GLY A 343 -12.80 -8.03 4.77
C GLY A 343 -11.69 -8.60 5.60
N ASN A 344 -10.63 -7.84 5.66
CA ASN A 344 -9.50 -8.11 6.54
C ASN A 344 -8.90 -6.79 7.03
N ALA A 345 -8.34 -6.83 8.23
CA ALA A 345 -7.66 -5.70 8.83
C ALA A 345 -6.32 -6.14 9.42
N PHE A 346 -5.39 -5.23 9.39
CA PHE A 346 -4.08 -5.39 10.01
C PHE A 346 -3.68 -4.07 10.66
N TRP A 347 -3.29 -4.13 11.94
CA TRP A 347 -2.72 -3.01 12.67
C TRP A 347 -1.38 -3.42 13.23
N ARG A 348 -0.34 -2.64 12.91
CA ARG A 348 0.99 -2.74 13.49
C ARG A 348 1.32 -1.46 14.24
N TRP A 349 1.75 -1.59 15.48
CA TRP A 349 2.14 -0.47 16.32
C TRP A 349 3.42 -0.77 17.07
N ARG A 350 4.47 -0.01 16.78
CA ARG A 350 5.74 -0.06 17.53
C ARG A 350 5.62 0.86 18.74
N PHE A 351 5.16 0.34 19.86
CA PHE A 351 4.94 1.12 21.08
C PHE A 351 6.19 1.30 21.95
N LEU A 352 7.25 0.51 21.73
CA LEU A 352 8.60 0.70 22.26
C LEU A 352 9.62 0.57 21.12
N PRO A 353 10.86 1.07 21.26
CA PRO A 353 11.86 1.04 20.19
C PRO A 353 12.11 -0.36 19.59
N THR A 354 11.97 -1.41 20.40
CA THR A 354 12.22 -2.80 19.99
C THR A 354 10.98 -3.69 20.11
N THR A 355 9.81 -3.15 20.48
CA THR A 355 8.61 -3.96 20.73
C THR A 355 7.45 -3.49 19.85
N THR A 356 6.85 -4.43 19.16
CA THR A 356 5.77 -4.21 18.22
C THR A 356 4.55 -5.04 18.61
N LEU A 357 3.37 -4.42 18.66
CA LEU A 357 2.07 -5.08 18.66
C LEU A 357 1.61 -5.22 17.22
N SER A 358 1.16 -6.41 16.86
CA SER A 358 0.49 -6.68 15.58
C SER A 358 -0.87 -7.32 15.85
N ILE A 359 -1.91 -6.77 15.26
CA ILE A 359 -3.26 -7.34 15.29
C ILE A 359 -3.70 -7.58 13.85
N SER A 360 -4.11 -8.79 13.53
CA SER A 360 -4.71 -9.11 12.24
C SER A 360 -6.05 -9.80 12.43
N SER A 361 -6.95 -9.55 11.51
CA SER A 361 -8.28 -10.14 11.50
C SER A 361 -8.78 -10.33 10.08
N ALA A 362 -9.68 -11.29 9.87
CA ALA A 362 -10.49 -11.36 8.68
C ALA A 362 -11.90 -11.84 9.05
N TRP A 363 -12.85 -11.48 8.19
CA TRP A 363 -14.26 -11.80 8.38
C TRP A 363 -14.96 -12.06 7.05
N GLN A 364 -16.02 -12.82 7.14
CA GLN A 364 -16.98 -13.07 6.07
C GLN A 364 -18.40 -13.12 6.64
N ALA A 365 -19.35 -12.50 5.94
CA ALA A 365 -20.76 -12.56 6.29
C ALA A 365 -21.61 -12.73 5.03
N LYS A 366 -22.45 -13.75 5.00
CA LYS A 366 -23.46 -13.92 3.96
C LYS A 366 -24.52 -12.86 4.14
N LEU A 367 -24.79 -12.07 3.08
CA LEU A 367 -25.78 -10.98 3.09
C LEU A 367 -27.13 -11.46 2.53
N SER A 368 -27.12 -12.19 1.41
CA SER A 368 -28.37 -12.66 0.77
C SER A 368 -28.08 -13.78 -0.23
N GLY A 369 -29.16 -14.44 -0.68
CA GLY A 369 -29.12 -15.49 -1.71
C GLY A 369 -28.89 -16.88 -1.14
N ASP A 370 -28.41 -17.77 -2.02
CA ASP A 370 -28.19 -19.18 -1.72
C ASP A 370 -27.00 -19.40 -0.79
N ASP A 371 -26.75 -20.63 -0.39
CA ASP A 371 -25.57 -20.97 0.40
C ASP A 371 -24.30 -20.86 -0.46
N LEU A 372 -23.20 -20.48 0.17
CA LEU A 372 -21.89 -20.42 -0.48
C LEU A 372 -21.41 -21.85 -0.77
N VAL A 373 -20.95 -22.07 -1.99
CA VAL A 373 -20.28 -23.32 -2.36
C VAL A 373 -18.98 -23.49 -1.58
N SER A 374 -18.48 -24.71 -1.44
CA SER A 374 -17.32 -25.02 -0.58
C SER A 374 -16.12 -24.15 -0.85
N SER A 375 -15.82 -23.83 -2.12
CA SER A 375 -14.69 -22.97 -2.52
C SER A 375 -14.82 -21.51 -2.05
N GLN A 376 -15.97 -21.07 -1.58
CA GLN A 376 -16.25 -19.71 -1.11
C GLN A 376 -16.51 -19.63 0.40
N GLN A 377 -16.58 -20.77 1.09
CA GLN A 377 -16.74 -20.77 2.54
C GLN A 377 -15.51 -20.21 3.25
N MET A 378 -15.72 -19.67 4.43
CA MET A 378 -14.64 -19.28 5.32
C MET A 378 -14.12 -20.50 6.07
N TYR A 379 -12.80 -20.68 6.03
CA TYR A 379 -12.09 -21.76 6.72
C TYR A 379 -11.33 -21.22 7.92
N LEU A 380 -11.19 -22.03 8.97
CA LEU A 380 -10.29 -21.75 10.10
C LEU A 380 -9.32 -22.91 10.33
N GLY A 381 -8.10 -22.56 10.71
CA GLY A 381 -7.00 -23.46 11.00
C GLY A 381 -5.65 -22.75 10.82
N GLN A 382 -4.56 -23.49 10.74
CA GLN A 382 -3.19 -22.97 10.62
C GLN A 382 -3.02 -22.05 9.41
N GLY A 383 -3.55 -22.41 8.26
CA GLY A 383 -3.44 -21.65 7.02
C GLY A 383 -4.39 -20.45 6.94
N SER A 384 -5.46 -20.46 7.74
CA SER A 384 -6.57 -19.51 7.72
C SER A 384 -6.82 -18.86 9.08
N GLY A 385 -5.78 -18.51 9.80
CA GLY A 385 -5.81 -17.52 10.85
C GLY A 385 -5.73 -18.00 12.31
N VAL A 386 -5.87 -19.28 12.64
CA VAL A 386 -5.73 -19.78 14.03
C VAL A 386 -4.63 -20.81 14.11
N ARG A 387 -3.45 -20.39 14.60
CA ARG A 387 -2.25 -21.25 14.75
C ARG A 387 -2.51 -22.42 15.70
N GLY A 388 -1.79 -23.52 15.50
CA GLY A 388 -1.87 -24.70 16.38
C GLY A 388 -2.88 -25.76 15.93
N TYR A 389 -3.80 -25.44 15.03
CA TYR A 389 -4.75 -26.38 14.46
C TYR A 389 -4.28 -26.92 13.09
N PRO A 390 -4.78 -28.06 12.62
CA PRO A 390 -4.63 -28.46 11.23
C PRO A 390 -5.16 -27.39 10.28
N ASN A 391 -4.69 -27.37 9.04
CA ASN A 391 -5.23 -26.48 8.02
C ASN A 391 -6.69 -26.82 7.77
N ASP A 392 -7.51 -25.77 7.58
CA ASP A 392 -8.89 -25.88 7.12
C ASP A 392 -9.72 -26.91 7.92
N VAL A 393 -9.51 -26.91 9.25
CA VAL A 393 -10.12 -27.93 10.15
C VAL A 393 -11.62 -27.76 10.30
N VAL A 394 -12.14 -26.54 10.15
CA VAL A 394 -13.56 -26.19 10.12
C VAL A 394 -13.86 -25.17 9.04
N ALA A 395 -15.04 -25.27 8.44
CA ALA A 395 -15.52 -24.37 7.40
C ALA A 395 -16.99 -24.02 7.59
N ALA A 396 -17.39 -22.81 7.26
CA ALA A 396 -18.79 -22.38 7.26
C ALA A 396 -19.04 -21.14 6.37
N GLN A 397 -20.31 -20.77 6.26
CA GLN A 397 -20.79 -19.66 5.41
C GLN A 397 -20.26 -18.29 5.82
N GLN A 398 -20.04 -18.10 7.12
CA GLN A 398 -19.65 -16.81 7.70
C GLN A 398 -18.79 -17.03 8.94
N GLY A 399 -18.10 -15.97 9.36
CA GLY A 399 -17.29 -15.99 10.56
C GLY A 399 -16.26 -14.88 10.61
N ALA A 400 -15.41 -14.95 11.64
CA ALA A 400 -14.29 -14.05 11.80
C ALA A 400 -13.17 -14.71 12.63
N TYR A 401 -11.95 -14.22 12.45
CA TYR A 401 -10.85 -14.51 13.37
C TYR A 401 -10.06 -13.25 13.70
N VAL A 402 -9.34 -13.30 14.80
CA VAL A 402 -8.39 -12.29 15.23
C VAL A 402 -7.12 -12.94 15.75
N ASN A 403 -5.98 -12.38 15.37
CA ASN A 403 -4.66 -12.71 15.88
C ASN A 403 -4.08 -11.48 16.58
N VAL A 404 -3.56 -11.67 17.77
CA VAL A 404 -2.83 -10.64 18.52
C VAL A 404 -1.43 -11.17 18.80
N GLU A 405 -0.42 -10.44 18.37
CA GLU A 405 0.97 -10.81 18.53
C GLU A 405 1.78 -9.64 19.09
N VAL A 406 2.57 -9.90 20.13
CA VAL A 406 3.56 -8.97 20.65
C VAL A 406 4.93 -9.55 20.36
N SER A 407 5.71 -8.83 19.57
CA SER A 407 7.08 -9.21 19.19
C SER A 407 8.11 -8.24 19.75
N ARG A 408 9.25 -8.78 20.19
CA ARG A 408 10.38 -8.01 20.69
C ARG A 408 11.65 -8.37 19.94
N GLU A 409 12.31 -7.38 19.37
CA GLU A 409 13.63 -7.49 18.78
C GLU A 409 14.69 -7.67 19.91
N ILE A 410 15.55 -8.66 19.80
CA ILE A 410 16.51 -9.03 20.87
C ILE A 410 17.98 -8.85 20.48
N LEU A 411 18.35 -9.14 19.23
CA LEU A 411 19.72 -9.05 18.70
C LEU A 411 19.73 -8.34 17.35
N GLY A 412 18.99 -7.22 17.22
CA GLY A 412 18.82 -6.47 15.99
C GLY A 412 17.49 -6.80 15.28
N PRO A 413 17.18 -6.08 14.18
CA PRO A 413 15.84 -6.04 13.60
C PRO A 413 15.36 -7.37 12.97
N LEU A 414 16.25 -8.31 12.69
CA LEU A 414 15.93 -9.60 12.11
C LEU A 414 15.75 -10.73 13.15
N THR A 415 16.07 -10.47 14.44
CA THR A 415 15.98 -11.46 15.51
C THR A 415 14.91 -11.04 16.49
N ALA A 416 13.79 -11.77 16.53
CA ALA A 416 12.68 -11.44 17.42
C ALA A 416 12.13 -12.68 18.12
N ILE A 417 11.75 -12.50 19.36
CA ILE A 417 10.86 -13.42 20.08
C ILE A 417 9.45 -12.81 20.10
N TYR A 418 8.44 -13.63 20.03
CA TYR A 418 7.06 -13.16 20.08
C TYR A 418 6.14 -14.13 20.81
N GLY A 419 5.12 -13.55 21.44
CA GLY A 419 3.99 -14.29 22.00
C GLY A 419 2.71 -13.91 21.28
N PHE A 420 1.77 -14.83 21.17
CA PHE A 420 0.53 -14.58 20.48
C PHE A 420 -0.68 -15.27 21.12
N VAL A 421 -1.85 -14.72 20.81
CA VAL A 421 -3.17 -15.32 21.05
C VAL A 421 -4.00 -15.19 19.77
N ASP A 422 -4.55 -16.30 19.32
CA ASP A 422 -5.42 -16.38 18.16
C ASP A 422 -6.80 -16.89 18.57
N ALA A 423 -7.86 -16.32 18.01
CA ALA A 423 -9.22 -16.78 18.20
C ALA A 423 -10.04 -16.63 16.93
N GLY A 424 -10.93 -17.56 16.65
CA GLY A 424 -11.83 -17.49 15.52
C GLY A 424 -13.12 -18.25 15.78
N LYS A 425 -14.21 -17.77 15.16
CA LYS A 425 -15.52 -18.38 15.23
C LYS A 425 -16.19 -18.32 13.87
N LEU A 426 -16.70 -19.46 13.45
CA LEU A 426 -17.55 -19.58 12.26
C LEU A 426 -19.01 -19.73 12.64
N GLY A 427 -19.90 -19.57 11.67
CA GLY A 427 -21.35 -19.70 11.84
C GLY A 427 -22.07 -19.86 10.50
N GLY A 428 -23.39 -20.04 10.59
CA GLY A 428 -24.22 -20.34 9.42
C GLY A 428 -24.38 -21.86 9.20
N LYS A 429 -24.93 -22.22 8.05
CA LYS A 429 -25.16 -23.65 7.70
C LYS A 429 -23.82 -24.36 7.47
N THR A 430 -23.60 -25.43 8.17
CA THR A 430 -22.38 -26.24 8.14
C THR A 430 -22.67 -27.63 8.70
N ALA A 431 -21.81 -28.60 8.40
CA ALA A 431 -21.83 -29.92 8.96
C ALA A 431 -21.27 -30.02 10.40
N TYR A 432 -20.67 -28.94 10.89
CA TYR A 432 -19.98 -28.90 12.18
C TYR A 432 -20.82 -28.17 13.23
N SER A 433 -20.86 -28.64 14.47
CA SER A 433 -21.52 -27.95 15.57
C SER A 433 -20.59 -27.09 16.42
N LYS A 434 -19.29 -27.45 16.49
CA LYS A 434 -18.26 -26.71 17.21
C LYS A 434 -17.36 -25.95 16.24
N LEU A 435 -17.59 -24.66 16.14
CA LEU A 435 -17.01 -23.76 15.14
C LEU A 435 -16.09 -22.69 15.75
N THR A 436 -15.69 -22.85 17.00
CA THR A 436 -14.80 -21.91 17.69
C THR A 436 -13.43 -22.53 17.86
N LEU A 437 -12.40 -21.80 17.44
CA LEU A 437 -11.00 -22.15 17.66
C LEU A 437 -10.35 -21.06 18.50
N ALA A 438 -9.47 -21.45 19.42
CA ALA A 438 -8.63 -20.52 20.17
C ALA A 438 -7.29 -21.16 20.46
N SER A 439 -6.22 -20.41 20.38
CA SER A 439 -4.87 -20.86 20.70
C SER A 439 -4.03 -19.75 21.29
N ALA A 440 -2.97 -20.12 21.98
CA ALA A 440 -1.90 -19.22 22.41
C ALA A 440 -0.56 -19.87 22.06
N GLY A 441 0.48 -19.08 21.96
CA GLY A 441 1.80 -19.64 21.65
C GLY A 441 2.93 -18.62 21.69
N ILE A 442 4.11 -19.15 21.40
CA ILE A 442 5.33 -18.38 21.31
C ILE A 442 6.08 -18.74 20.02
N GLY A 443 6.89 -17.82 19.54
CA GLY A 443 7.74 -18.08 18.39
C GLY A 443 9.02 -17.26 18.43
N VAL A 444 9.94 -17.68 17.57
CA VAL A 444 11.24 -17.05 17.40
C VAL A 444 11.51 -16.89 15.91
N LYS A 445 11.88 -15.66 15.52
CA LYS A 445 12.45 -15.36 14.20
C LYS A 445 13.96 -15.18 14.36
N TRP A 446 14.73 -15.87 13.54
CA TRP A 446 16.19 -15.85 13.60
C TRP A 446 16.80 -15.73 12.19
N PRO A 447 17.74 -14.82 11.94
CA PRO A 447 18.47 -14.77 10.69
C PRO A 447 19.40 -16.01 10.60
N LEU A 448 19.33 -16.71 9.48
CA LEU A 448 20.27 -17.80 9.17
C LEU A 448 21.53 -17.22 8.50
N TRP A 449 21.31 -16.30 7.55
CA TRP A 449 22.32 -15.47 6.89
C TRP A 449 21.67 -14.16 6.41
N LYS A 450 22.41 -13.31 5.71
CA LYS A 450 21.98 -11.97 5.31
C LYS A 450 20.57 -11.92 4.69
N ASP A 451 20.28 -12.87 3.80
CA ASP A 451 19.07 -12.87 2.98
C ASP A 451 18.08 -13.99 3.36
N ALA A 452 18.33 -14.71 4.48
CA ALA A 452 17.46 -15.78 4.92
C ALA A 452 17.20 -15.78 6.42
N SER A 453 15.99 -16.21 6.78
CA SER A 453 15.53 -16.33 8.16
C SER A 453 14.76 -17.62 8.39
N ILE A 454 14.80 -18.08 9.63
CA ILE A 454 13.96 -19.16 10.14
C ILE A 454 12.95 -18.61 11.14
N ASN A 455 11.74 -19.10 11.08
CA ASN A 455 10.67 -18.85 12.04
C ASN A 455 10.24 -20.18 12.66
N VAL A 456 10.32 -20.31 13.96
CA VAL A 456 9.91 -21.49 14.72
C VAL A 456 8.77 -21.09 15.64
N VAL A 457 7.67 -21.81 15.58
CA VAL A 457 6.43 -21.54 16.33
C VAL A 457 6.04 -22.74 17.15
N SER A 458 5.70 -22.50 18.41
CA SER A 458 5.02 -23.48 19.28
C SER A 458 3.65 -22.92 19.64
N ALA A 459 2.60 -23.61 19.21
CA ALA A 459 1.20 -23.20 19.40
C ALA A 459 0.45 -24.25 20.24
N PHE A 460 -0.36 -23.76 21.18
CA PHE A 460 -1.14 -24.52 22.14
C PHE A 460 -2.63 -24.31 21.86
N PRO A 461 -3.32 -25.24 21.17
CA PRO A 461 -4.77 -25.20 21.01
C PRO A 461 -5.49 -25.25 22.36
N LEU A 462 -6.33 -24.26 22.63
CA LEU A 462 -7.10 -24.15 23.87
C LEU A 462 -8.42 -24.94 23.79
N ILE A 463 -8.98 -25.08 22.60
CA ILE A 463 -10.19 -25.86 22.30
C ILE A 463 -9.78 -27.07 21.46
N ARG A 464 -9.86 -28.26 21.99
CA ARG A 464 -9.37 -29.48 21.33
C ARG A 464 -10.47 -30.49 20.98
N ASP A 465 -11.62 -30.37 21.60
CA ASP A 465 -12.77 -31.22 21.32
C ASP A 465 -13.60 -30.61 20.18
N LEU A 466 -13.17 -30.88 18.95
CA LEU A 466 -13.86 -30.51 17.72
C LEU A 466 -14.57 -31.74 17.17
N GLU A 467 -15.84 -31.61 16.82
CA GLU A 467 -16.65 -32.70 16.27
C GLU A 467 -16.23 -33.14 14.86
N ALA A 468 -15.27 -32.46 14.26
CA ALA A 468 -14.73 -32.79 12.95
C ALA A 468 -14.00 -34.16 12.87
N GLY A 469 -13.90 -34.91 13.98
CA GLY A 469 -13.19 -36.18 14.03
C GLY A 469 -11.66 -36.05 13.82
N VAL A 470 -11.14 -34.84 13.73
CA VAL A 470 -9.73 -34.61 13.53
C VAL A 470 -9.02 -34.48 14.89
N PRO A 471 -8.04 -35.34 15.18
CA PRO A 471 -7.33 -35.28 16.45
C PRO A 471 -6.49 -33.99 16.55
N ILE A 472 -6.76 -33.20 17.60
CA ILE A 472 -6.02 -31.95 17.87
C ILE A 472 -4.94 -32.24 18.91
N ASN A 473 -3.67 -32.03 18.52
CA ASN A 473 -2.55 -32.23 19.42
C ASN A 473 -2.55 -31.16 20.53
N LYS A 474 -1.97 -31.48 21.68
CA LYS A 474 -1.79 -30.51 22.79
C LYS A 474 -0.89 -29.36 22.40
N VAL A 475 0.11 -29.64 21.59
CA VAL A 475 1.09 -28.67 21.08
C VAL A 475 1.34 -28.97 19.62
N ARG A 476 1.42 -27.92 18.83
CA ARG A 476 1.86 -28.00 17.44
C ARG A 476 3.12 -27.17 17.24
N PHE A 477 4.10 -27.78 16.60
CA PHE A 477 5.32 -27.11 16.19
C PHE A 477 5.28 -26.88 14.68
N ASP A 478 5.58 -25.67 14.28
CA ASP A 478 5.72 -25.29 12.88
C ASP A 478 7.04 -24.55 12.66
N VAL A 479 7.64 -24.80 11.52
CA VAL A 479 8.92 -24.20 11.11
C VAL A 479 8.73 -23.64 9.70
N ALA A 480 9.28 -22.46 9.46
CA ALA A 480 9.39 -21.86 8.14
C ALA A 480 10.80 -21.27 7.95
N VAL A 481 11.39 -21.56 6.82
CA VAL A 481 12.63 -20.94 6.34
C VAL A 481 12.30 -20.15 5.11
N THR A 482 12.75 -18.89 5.06
CA THR A 482 12.53 -18.01 3.90
C THR A 482 13.82 -17.30 3.55
N ALA A 483 14.14 -17.27 2.28
CA ALA A 483 15.27 -16.53 1.72
C ALA A 483 14.75 -15.58 0.62
N VAL A 484 15.30 -14.34 0.56
CA VAL A 484 14.87 -13.27 -0.36
C VAL A 484 16.11 -12.60 -0.94
N TRP A 485 16.19 -12.49 -2.28
CA TRP A 485 17.27 -11.85 -3.02
C TRP A 485 16.77 -10.72 -3.92
#